data_6f2626a6c88148cf650c60fedd8a6ffe
#
_entry.id   6f2626a6c88148cf650c60fedd8a6ffe
#
_cell.length_a   1.000
_cell.length_b   1.000
_cell.length_c   1.000
_cell.angle_alpha   90.00
_cell.angle_beta   90.00
_cell.angle_gamma   90.00
#
_symmetry.space_group_name_H-M   'P 1'
#
loop_
_entity.id
_entity.type
_entity.pdbx_description
1 polymer ?
#
loop_
_entity_poly.entity_id
_entity_poly.type
_entity_poly.pdbx_seq_one_letter_code
_entity_poly.pdbx_strand_id
1 'polypeptide(L)'
;MLQILAESAEGLAQKVMAAAGFKVKASDRAGADKGSLATDYLIFIANNEIDKLADLAIAAFDEGEDVSKMKKEVSAIFHGPQAVDIALFGRMLADAPDLNTDASAQVAHAFSIDQITPEYDYFTAVDDCASEDNAGAAMIDTVGFNSSTLYRYATVNIDALRDQLQDDSATVEGVVAFVEAFVKSMPSGKQNTFANHTLPEDVVVTLRESQPISAADAFEDPVRRKDGISVSRQGVERLGERQNDIRENYGEEPVKAWYVATGGAVSSLNEWCEQVSLPDLEQSLKETLNAAYSA
;
A
#
# COMPACT_ATOMS: atom_id res chain seq x y z
N MET A 1 -37.71 6.74 -20.94
CA MET A 1 -37.08 5.42 -21.10
C MET A 1 -35.72 5.38 -20.38
N LEU A 2 -34.75 6.24 -20.67
CA LEU A 2 -33.47 6.28 -19.94
C LEU A 2 -33.58 6.52 -18.42
N GLN A 3 -34.50 7.37 -17.99
CA GLN A 3 -34.75 7.66 -16.58
C GLN A 3 -35.37 6.47 -15.82
N ILE A 4 -36.29 5.72 -16.48
CA ILE A 4 -36.86 4.51 -15.91
C ILE A 4 -35.83 3.38 -15.80
N LEU A 5 -34.91 3.28 -16.76
CA LEU A 5 -33.82 2.34 -16.73
C LEU A 5 -32.80 2.70 -15.61
N ALA A 6 -32.52 3.98 -15.40
CA ALA A 6 -31.67 4.43 -14.32
C ALA A 6 -32.27 4.16 -12.93
N GLU A 7 -33.57 4.45 -12.74
CA GLU A 7 -34.29 4.16 -11.48
C GLU A 7 -34.35 2.65 -11.20
N SER A 8 -34.49 1.81 -12.23
CA SER A 8 -34.44 0.34 -12.05
C SER A 8 -33.07 -0.18 -11.72
N ALA A 9 -31.99 0.37 -12.30
CA ALA A 9 -30.60 0.00 -12.01
C ALA A 9 -30.22 0.37 -10.58
N GLU A 10 -30.61 1.56 -10.11
CA GLU A 10 -30.34 2.03 -8.74
C GLU A 10 -31.08 1.16 -7.71
N GLY A 11 -32.36 0.78 -8.02
CA GLY A 11 -33.13 -0.13 -7.17
C GLY A 11 -32.54 -1.55 -7.11
N LEU A 12 -31.97 -2.06 -8.21
CA LEU A 12 -31.26 -3.34 -8.24
C LEU A 12 -29.96 -3.27 -7.42
N ALA A 13 -29.17 -2.21 -7.58
CA ALA A 13 -27.95 -2.02 -6.81
C ALA A 13 -28.23 -1.98 -5.29
N GLN A 14 -29.30 -1.28 -4.86
CA GLN A 14 -29.71 -1.28 -3.46
C GLN A 14 -30.04 -2.68 -2.94
N LYS A 15 -30.72 -3.50 -3.73
CA LYS A 15 -31.09 -4.87 -3.34
C LYS A 15 -29.87 -5.78 -3.22
N VAL A 16 -28.89 -5.65 -4.14
CA VAL A 16 -27.62 -6.37 -4.07
C VAL A 16 -26.86 -5.98 -2.82
N MET A 17 -26.72 -4.68 -2.53
CA MET A 17 -26.04 -4.18 -1.33
C MET A 17 -26.73 -4.66 -0.06
N ALA A 18 -28.06 -4.66 -0.02
CA ALA A 18 -28.82 -5.20 1.10
C ALA A 18 -28.62 -6.73 1.26
N ALA A 19 -28.53 -7.49 0.17
CA ALA A 19 -28.23 -8.91 0.20
C ALA A 19 -26.81 -9.19 0.74
N ALA A 20 -25.83 -8.31 0.46
CA ALA A 20 -24.50 -8.34 1.02
C ALA A 20 -24.42 -7.91 2.51
N GLY A 21 -25.51 -7.41 3.08
CA GLY A 21 -25.57 -6.96 4.48
C GLY A 21 -25.31 -5.47 4.68
N PHE A 22 -25.08 -4.70 3.62
CA PHE A 22 -24.82 -3.26 3.72
C PHE A 22 -26.11 -2.45 3.80
N LYS A 23 -26.09 -1.43 4.67
CA LYS A 23 -27.16 -0.45 4.77
C LYS A 23 -26.91 0.69 3.79
N VAL A 24 -27.88 0.95 2.94
CA VAL A 24 -27.84 2.03 1.95
C VAL A 24 -28.92 3.04 2.25
N LYS A 25 -28.57 4.32 2.29
CA LYS A 25 -29.48 5.44 2.55
C LYS A 25 -29.13 6.65 1.68
N ALA A 26 -30.06 7.63 1.62
CA ALA A 26 -29.76 8.90 0.97
C ALA A 26 -28.55 9.58 1.63
N SER A 27 -27.63 10.09 0.82
CA SER A 27 -26.41 10.73 1.29
C SER A 27 -26.66 12.13 1.82
N ASP A 28 -26.22 12.38 3.05
CA ASP A 28 -26.18 13.73 3.66
C ASP A 28 -24.78 14.38 3.55
N ARG A 29 -23.82 13.76 2.81
CA ARG A 29 -22.44 14.25 2.70
C ARG A 29 -22.40 15.54 1.90
N ALA A 30 -21.62 16.52 2.40
CA ALA A 30 -21.35 17.76 1.69
C ALA A 30 -20.67 17.46 0.34
N GLY A 31 -21.24 17.98 -0.77
CA GLY A 31 -20.74 17.77 -2.12
C GLY A 31 -21.30 16.54 -2.85
N ALA A 32 -22.12 15.69 -2.19
CA ALA A 32 -22.87 14.66 -2.88
C ALA A 32 -24.11 15.27 -3.56
N ASP A 33 -24.49 14.72 -4.71
CA ASP A 33 -25.74 15.08 -5.34
C ASP A 33 -26.92 14.77 -4.41
N LYS A 34 -27.86 15.72 -4.27
CA LYS A 34 -29.03 15.53 -3.40
C LYS A 34 -29.81 14.30 -3.83
N GLY A 35 -29.90 13.33 -2.92
CA GLY A 35 -30.63 12.09 -3.12
C GLY A 35 -29.76 10.93 -3.64
N SER A 36 -28.45 11.13 -3.85
CA SER A 36 -27.54 10.01 -4.15
C SER A 36 -27.52 9.02 -3.00
N LEU A 37 -27.43 7.74 -3.33
CA LEU A 37 -27.36 6.67 -2.34
C LEU A 37 -25.93 6.48 -1.85
N ALA A 38 -25.78 6.25 -0.56
CA ALA A 38 -24.50 5.93 0.05
C ALA A 38 -24.63 4.88 1.15
N THR A 39 -23.57 4.14 1.39
CA THR A 39 -23.43 3.26 2.55
C THR A 39 -23.09 4.07 3.81
N ASP A 40 -23.45 3.56 4.98
CA ASP A 40 -23.12 4.21 6.26
C ASP A 40 -21.62 4.36 6.46
N TYR A 41 -20.85 3.37 6.03
CA TYR A 41 -19.39 3.32 6.10
C TYR A 41 -18.80 3.26 4.69
N LEU A 42 -17.55 3.70 4.56
CA LEU A 42 -16.77 3.47 3.35
C LEU A 42 -16.51 1.97 3.18
N ILE A 43 -16.81 1.44 2.02
CA ILE A 43 -16.56 0.04 1.68
C ILE A 43 -15.66 -0.03 0.45
N PHE A 44 -14.81 -1.04 0.40
CA PHE A 44 -14.00 -1.36 -0.77
C PHE A 44 -14.59 -2.57 -1.47
N ILE A 45 -14.95 -2.40 -2.72
CA ILE A 45 -15.43 -3.45 -3.60
C ILE A 45 -14.56 -3.44 -4.85
N ALA A 46 -13.99 -4.58 -5.19
CA ALA A 46 -13.15 -4.70 -6.38
C ALA A 46 -13.99 -4.61 -7.68
N ASN A 47 -13.38 -4.14 -8.76
CA ASN A 47 -14.08 -4.03 -10.04
C ASN A 47 -14.63 -5.38 -10.51
N ASN A 48 -13.89 -6.47 -10.36
CA ASN A 48 -14.34 -7.81 -10.70
C ASN A 48 -15.49 -8.30 -9.81
N GLU A 49 -15.59 -7.85 -8.56
CA GLU A 49 -16.74 -8.11 -7.69
C GLU A 49 -17.97 -7.31 -8.17
N ILE A 50 -17.76 -6.03 -8.53
CA ILE A 50 -18.83 -5.17 -9.07
C ILE A 50 -19.44 -5.79 -10.33
N ASP A 51 -18.59 -6.25 -11.27
CA ASP A 51 -19.03 -6.87 -12.51
C ASP A 51 -19.86 -8.13 -12.22
N LYS A 52 -19.37 -9.03 -11.36
CA LYS A 52 -20.08 -10.25 -10.98
C LYS A 52 -21.42 -9.98 -10.26
N LEU A 53 -21.43 -8.94 -9.39
CA LEU A 53 -22.67 -8.52 -8.71
C LEU A 53 -23.69 -7.93 -9.69
N ALA A 54 -23.23 -7.18 -10.69
CA ALA A 54 -24.07 -6.64 -11.74
C ALA A 54 -24.65 -7.75 -12.62
N ASP A 55 -23.84 -8.72 -13.04
CA ASP A 55 -24.28 -9.88 -13.82
C ASP A 55 -25.32 -10.70 -13.05
N LEU A 56 -25.09 -10.96 -11.76
CA LEU A 56 -26.05 -11.64 -10.90
C LEU A 56 -27.39 -10.87 -10.81
N ALA A 57 -27.32 -9.54 -10.65
CA ALA A 57 -28.53 -8.71 -10.55
C ALA A 57 -29.32 -8.68 -11.84
N ILE A 58 -28.62 -8.63 -13.00
CA ILE A 58 -29.28 -8.67 -14.32
C ILE A 58 -29.94 -10.02 -14.56
N ALA A 59 -29.23 -11.12 -14.28
CA ALA A 59 -29.76 -12.47 -14.43
C ALA A 59 -31.03 -12.67 -13.56
N ALA A 60 -31.00 -12.27 -12.29
CA ALA A 60 -32.13 -12.33 -11.40
C ALA A 60 -33.33 -11.48 -11.91
N PHE A 61 -33.03 -10.29 -12.47
CA PHE A 61 -34.09 -9.44 -13.05
C PHE A 61 -34.74 -10.09 -14.26
N ASP A 62 -33.98 -10.69 -15.17
CA ASP A 62 -34.47 -11.34 -16.38
C ASP A 62 -35.31 -12.59 -16.06
N GLU A 63 -34.94 -13.31 -14.99
CA GLU A 63 -35.67 -14.49 -14.50
C GLU A 63 -36.88 -14.13 -13.61
N GLY A 64 -37.06 -12.85 -13.28
CA GLY A 64 -38.13 -12.38 -12.39
C GLY A 64 -37.90 -12.73 -10.92
N GLU A 65 -36.66 -13.00 -10.54
CA GLU A 65 -36.26 -13.31 -9.18
C GLU A 65 -35.86 -12.04 -8.39
N ASP A 66 -35.97 -12.11 -7.07
CA ASP A 66 -35.61 -11.00 -6.19
C ASP A 66 -34.18 -11.20 -5.63
N VAL A 67 -33.23 -10.48 -6.22
CA VAL A 67 -31.81 -10.55 -5.84
C VAL A 67 -31.56 -10.29 -4.34
N SER A 68 -32.46 -9.58 -3.64
CA SER A 68 -32.36 -9.37 -2.19
C SER A 68 -32.41 -10.66 -1.36
N LYS A 69 -32.92 -11.75 -1.96
CA LYS A 69 -33.00 -13.09 -1.35
C LYS A 69 -31.78 -13.97 -1.66
N MET A 70 -30.94 -13.56 -2.59
CA MET A 70 -29.78 -14.31 -3.09
C MET A 70 -28.51 -14.03 -2.24
N LYS A 71 -28.66 -14.08 -0.90
CA LYS A 71 -27.55 -13.76 0.03
C LYS A 71 -26.36 -14.70 -0.11
N LYS A 72 -26.60 -15.98 -0.41
CA LYS A 72 -25.52 -16.97 -0.58
C LYS A 72 -24.70 -16.71 -1.82
N GLU A 73 -25.36 -16.39 -2.92
CA GLU A 73 -24.76 -16.09 -4.21
C GLU A 73 -23.93 -14.80 -4.11
N VAL A 74 -24.50 -13.76 -3.50
CA VAL A 74 -23.80 -12.49 -3.25
C VAL A 74 -22.61 -12.72 -2.33
N SER A 75 -22.76 -13.44 -1.21
CA SER A 75 -21.66 -13.77 -0.30
C SER A 75 -20.57 -14.57 -1.00
N ALA A 76 -20.91 -15.51 -1.88
CA ALA A 76 -19.95 -16.31 -2.64
C ALA A 76 -19.06 -15.46 -3.57
N ILE A 77 -19.58 -14.34 -4.10
CA ILE A 77 -18.79 -13.42 -4.91
C ILE A 77 -17.67 -12.78 -4.07
N PHE A 78 -17.98 -12.33 -2.85
CA PHE A 78 -17.00 -11.73 -1.93
C PHE A 78 -16.00 -12.73 -1.34
N HIS A 79 -16.37 -14.02 -1.25
CA HIS A 79 -15.48 -15.10 -0.80
C HIS A 79 -14.71 -15.76 -1.96
N GLY A 80 -14.92 -15.33 -3.18
CA GLY A 80 -14.17 -15.80 -4.35
C GLY A 80 -12.75 -15.24 -4.39
N PRO A 81 -12.02 -15.50 -5.49
CA PRO A 81 -10.69 -14.93 -5.70
C PRO A 81 -10.71 -13.41 -5.56
N GLN A 82 -9.87 -12.90 -4.66
CA GLN A 82 -9.79 -11.49 -4.33
C GLN A 82 -9.06 -10.70 -5.43
N ALA A 83 -9.26 -9.39 -5.48
CA ALA A 83 -8.39 -8.50 -6.23
C ALA A 83 -7.03 -8.33 -5.52
N VAL A 84 -5.97 -8.07 -6.27
CA VAL A 84 -4.59 -8.03 -5.75
C VAL A 84 -4.43 -7.01 -4.63
N ASP A 85 -5.06 -5.84 -4.74
CA ASP A 85 -5.03 -4.80 -3.72
C ASP A 85 -5.75 -5.21 -2.43
N ILE A 86 -6.91 -5.86 -2.53
CA ILE A 86 -7.65 -6.41 -1.37
C ILE A 86 -6.84 -7.55 -0.74
N ALA A 87 -6.27 -8.44 -1.52
CA ALA A 87 -5.46 -9.55 -1.02
C ALA A 87 -4.18 -9.06 -0.32
N LEU A 88 -3.53 -8.00 -0.84
CA LEU A 88 -2.34 -7.42 -0.22
C LEU A 88 -2.66 -6.63 1.06
N PHE A 89 -3.65 -5.74 1.01
CA PHE A 89 -3.87 -4.75 2.09
C PHE A 89 -5.05 -5.07 3.00
N GLY A 90 -5.80 -6.09 2.67
CA GLY A 90 -6.98 -6.50 3.43
C GLY A 90 -8.20 -5.63 3.17
N ARG A 91 -9.34 -6.08 3.67
CA ARG A 91 -10.60 -5.37 3.64
C ARG A 91 -11.33 -5.57 4.96
N MET A 92 -11.75 -4.47 5.58
CA MET A 92 -12.61 -4.49 6.76
C MET A 92 -13.98 -3.90 6.41
N LEU A 93 -15.04 -4.67 6.67
CA LEU A 93 -16.44 -4.29 6.45
C LEU A 93 -17.17 -4.33 7.79
N ALA A 94 -17.46 -3.15 8.35
CA ALA A 94 -18.03 -3.02 9.69
C ALA A 94 -19.42 -3.66 9.82
N ASP A 95 -20.25 -3.56 8.77
CA ASP A 95 -21.62 -4.10 8.75
C ASP A 95 -21.70 -5.58 8.31
N ALA A 96 -20.61 -6.12 7.74
CA ALA A 96 -20.51 -7.50 7.25
C ALA A 96 -19.15 -8.13 7.59
N PRO A 97 -18.85 -8.40 8.86
CA PRO A 97 -17.53 -8.88 9.29
C PRO A 97 -17.13 -10.24 8.70
N ASP A 98 -18.09 -11.03 8.29
CA ASP A 98 -17.90 -12.32 7.58
C ASP A 98 -17.30 -12.15 6.18
N LEU A 99 -17.37 -10.95 5.61
CA LEU A 99 -16.77 -10.61 4.32
C LEU A 99 -15.41 -9.90 4.45
N ASN A 100 -14.84 -9.85 5.65
CA ASN A 100 -13.51 -9.31 5.87
C ASN A 100 -12.44 -10.17 5.18
N THR A 101 -11.36 -9.53 4.76
CA THR A 101 -10.19 -10.18 4.16
C THR A 101 -8.95 -9.73 4.93
N ASP A 102 -8.17 -10.68 5.42
CA ASP A 102 -6.91 -10.39 6.11
C ASP A 102 -5.85 -9.95 5.10
N ALA A 103 -5.03 -8.98 5.48
CA ALA A 103 -3.92 -8.51 4.65
C ALA A 103 -2.81 -9.56 4.56
N SER A 104 -2.31 -9.85 3.36
CA SER A 104 -1.09 -10.64 3.18
C SER A 104 0.18 -9.81 3.29
N ALA A 105 0.10 -8.48 3.11
CA ALA A 105 1.22 -7.56 3.27
C ALA A 105 1.15 -6.80 4.59
N GLN A 106 2.33 -6.48 5.13
CA GLN A 106 2.49 -5.61 6.27
C GLN A 106 3.48 -4.52 5.92
N VAL A 107 3.12 -3.26 6.15
CA VAL A 107 3.97 -2.10 5.89
C VAL A 107 4.21 -1.38 7.22
N ALA A 108 5.47 -1.36 7.65
CA ALA A 108 5.85 -0.69 8.87
C ALA A 108 5.83 0.84 8.72
N HIS A 109 5.63 1.54 9.81
CA HIS A 109 5.78 2.98 9.84
C HIS A 109 7.23 3.38 9.50
N ALA A 110 7.42 4.30 8.54
CA ALA A 110 8.74 4.83 8.22
C ALA A 110 9.26 5.69 9.37
N PHE A 111 10.55 5.61 9.65
CA PHE A 111 11.20 6.44 10.67
C PHE A 111 12.59 6.91 10.22
N SER A 112 13.05 8.00 10.82
CA SER A 112 14.39 8.53 10.57
C SER A 112 15.46 7.66 11.20
N ILE A 113 16.54 7.37 10.46
CA ILE A 113 17.73 6.69 10.98
C ILE A 113 18.72 7.65 11.63
N ASP A 114 18.56 8.96 11.42
CA ASP A 114 19.39 10.02 12.00
C ASP A 114 18.58 10.94 12.92
N GLN A 115 19.30 11.71 13.71
CA GLN A 115 18.66 12.68 14.60
C GLN A 115 18.06 13.83 13.79
N ILE A 116 16.76 14.06 13.95
CA ILE A 116 16.04 15.12 13.27
C ILE A 116 16.16 16.42 14.08
N THR A 117 16.42 17.51 13.36
CA THR A 117 16.26 18.88 13.87
C THR A 117 15.19 19.57 13.05
N PRO A 118 13.99 19.80 13.59
CA PRO A 118 12.95 20.50 12.86
C PRO A 118 13.37 21.93 12.49
N GLU A 119 13.12 22.30 11.25
CA GLU A 119 13.29 23.67 10.75
C GLU A 119 11.93 24.28 10.53
N TYR A 120 11.82 25.60 10.74
CA TYR A 120 10.57 26.32 10.58
C TYR A 120 10.77 27.48 9.61
N ASP A 121 9.94 27.49 8.58
CA ASP A 121 9.89 28.58 7.60
C ASP A 121 8.67 29.45 7.87
N TYR A 122 8.94 30.75 8.01
CA TYR A 122 7.92 31.77 8.22
C TYR A 122 7.54 32.37 6.88
N PHE A 123 6.26 32.40 6.58
CA PHE A 123 5.76 32.99 5.35
C PHE A 123 4.63 33.99 5.60
N THR A 124 4.54 34.97 4.72
CA THR A 124 3.47 35.95 4.68
C THR A 124 2.88 36.02 3.29
N ALA A 125 1.58 36.27 3.19
CA ALA A 125 0.95 36.61 1.92
C ALA A 125 0.56 38.10 1.95
N VAL A 126 0.88 38.81 0.87
CA VAL A 126 0.47 40.20 0.64
C VAL A 126 -0.78 40.16 -0.23
N ASP A 127 -1.79 40.96 0.17
CA ASP A 127 -2.98 41.18 -0.65
C ASP A 127 -2.75 42.41 -1.57
N ASP A 128 -2.45 42.12 -2.85
CA ASP A 128 -2.23 43.20 -3.85
C ASP A 128 -3.48 44.04 -4.13
N CYS A 129 -4.64 43.58 -3.67
CA CYS A 129 -5.90 44.27 -3.80
C CYS A 129 -6.34 44.97 -2.49
N ALA A 130 -5.52 44.93 -1.44
CA ALA A 130 -5.81 45.61 -0.20
C ALA A 130 -5.82 47.14 -0.38
N SER A 131 -6.66 47.86 0.38
CA SER A 131 -6.66 49.33 0.38
C SER A 131 -5.34 49.84 0.93
N GLU A 132 -4.89 51.01 0.43
CA GLU A 132 -3.63 51.67 0.86
C GLU A 132 -3.56 51.91 2.39
N ASP A 133 -4.68 51.95 3.06
CA ASP A 133 -4.77 52.11 4.52
C ASP A 133 -4.58 50.83 5.32
N ASN A 134 -4.47 49.65 4.62
CA ASN A 134 -4.31 48.36 5.27
C ASN A 134 -3.06 47.61 4.73
N ALA A 135 -1.91 48.07 5.19
CA ALA A 135 -0.61 47.46 4.84
C ALA A 135 -0.31 46.14 5.59
N GLY A 136 -1.30 45.49 6.19
CA GLY A 136 -1.15 44.22 6.90
C GLY A 136 -1.02 43.05 5.96
N ALA A 137 -0.26 42.02 6.35
CA ALA A 137 -0.24 40.75 5.64
C ALA A 137 -1.61 40.07 5.73
N ALA A 138 -2.15 39.62 4.59
CA ALA A 138 -3.43 38.90 4.55
C ALA A 138 -3.36 37.55 5.28
N MET A 139 -2.15 36.95 5.35
CA MET A 139 -1.91 35.71 6.03
C MET A 139 -0.47 35.67 6.55
N ILE A 140 -0.31 35.18 7.76
CA ILE A 140 0.98 34.95 8.41
C ILE A 140 0.91 33.55 9.00
N ASP A 141 1.85 32.67 8.65
CA ASP A 141 1.90 31.34 9.22
C ASP A 141 3.33 30.78 9.18
N THR A 142 3.54 29.62 9.81
CA THR A 142 4.83 28.94 9.88
C THR A 142 4.68 27.51 9.37
N VAL A 143 5.54 27.11 8.43
CA VAL A 143 5.61 25.73 7.91
C VAL A 143 6.78 25.02 8.57
N GLY A 144 6.50 23.88 9.22
CA GLY A 144 7.53 23.00 9.71
C GLY A 144 8.11 22.12 8.58
N PHE A 145 9.42 21.98 8.58
CA PHE A 145 10.17 21.13 7.66
C PHE A 145 11.21 20.30 8.40
N ASN A 146 11.36 19.04 8.00
CA ASN A 146 12.51 18.24 8.39
C ASN A 146 13.11 17.50 7.21
N SER A 147 14.44 17.44 7.19
CA SER A 147 15.20 16.61 6.27
C SER A 147 15.81 15.46 7.05
N SER A 148 15.56 14.23 6.63
CA SER A 148 16.05 13.02 7.29
C SER A 148 16.24 11.88 6.30
N THR A 149 17.10 10.93 6.64
CA THR A 149 17.21 9.66 5.94
C THR A 149 16.22 8.68 6.56
N LEU A 150 15.34 8.09 5.77
CA LEU A 150 14.27 7.23 6.26
C LEU A 150 14.58 5.76 6.03
N TYR A 151 14.29 4.94 7.05
CA TYR A 151 14.17 3.49 6.93
C TYR A 151 12.70 3.13 6.69
N ARG A 152 12.47 2.25 5.71
CA ARG A 152 11.17 1.68 5.39
C ARG A 152 11.27 0.17 5.38
N TYR A 153 10.24 -0.51 5.88
CA TYR A 153 10.18 -1.96 5.93
C TYR A 153 8.78 -2.45 5.57
N ALA A 154 8.73 -3.53 4.81
CA ALA A 154 7.48 -4.21 4.49
C ALA A 154 7.70 -5.71 4.33
N THR A 155 6.65 -6.50 4.51
CA THR A 155 6.63 -7.93 4.26
C THR A 155 5.40 -8.34 3.45
N VAL A 156 5.50 -9.43 2.72
CA VAL A 156 4.38 -10.10 2.07
C VAL A 156 4.43 -11.58 2.44
N ASN A 157 3.33 -12.08 3.01
CA ASN A 157 3.11 -13.52 3.14
C ASN A 157 2.58 -14.05 1.81
N ILE A 158 3.46 -14.71 1.06
CA ILE A 158 3.18 -15.15 -0.30
C ILE A 158 2.15 -16.28 -0.32
N ASP A 159 2.16 -17.17 0.69
CA ASP A 159 1.18 -18.25 0.80
C ASP A 159 -0.23 -17.69 1.05
N ALA A 160 -0.35 -16.73 1.99
CA ALA A 160 -1.63 -16.06 2.25
C ALA A 160 -2.15 -15.29 1.00
N LEU A 161 -1.24 -14.63 0.27
CA LEU A 161 -1.58 -13.96 -0.99
C LEU A 161 -2.10 -14.95 -2.04
N ARG A 162 -1.41 -16.09 -2.19
CA ARG A 162 -1.77 -17.18 -3.11
C ARG A 162 -3.15 -17.76 -2.78
N ASP A 163 -3.40 -18.04 -1.50
CA ASP A 163 -4.67 -18.57 -1.03
C ASP A 163 -5.86 -17.65 -1.34
N GLN A 164 -5.62 -16.34 -1.28
CA GLN A 164 -6.65 -15.33 -1.56
C GLN A 164 -6.85 -15.09 -3.06
N LEU A 165 -5.79 -15.07 -3.84
CA LEU A 165 -5.85 -14.87 -5.29
C LEU A 165 -6.28 -16.12 -6.04
N GLN A 166 -5.98 -17.32 -5.51
CA GLN A 166 -6.25 -18.63 -6.12
C GLN A 166 -5.66 -18.78 -7.54
N ASP A 167 -4.56 -18.06 -7.80
CA ASP A 167 -3.87 -18.05 -9.10
C ASP A 167 -2.37 -17.80 -8.87
N ASP A 168 -1.54 -18.77 -9.27
CA ASP A 168 -0.09 -18.72 -9.09
C ASP A 168 0.54 -17.57 -9.89
N SER A 169 0.08 -17.35 -11.12
CA SER A 169 0.59 -16.27 -11.96
C SER A 169 0.25 -14.89 -11.40
N ALA A 170 -1.00 -14.70 -10.97
CA ALA A 170 -1.43 -13.46 -10.31
C ALA A 170 -0.66 -13.23 -9.00
N THR A 171 -0.35 -14.28 -8.25
CA THR A 171 0.46 -14.20 -7.03
C THR A 171 1.86 -13.70 -7.32
N VAL A 172 2.55 -14.31 -8.29
CA VAL A 172 3.91 -13.90 -8.68
C VAL A 172 3.93 -12.44 -9.15
N GLU A 173 3.03 -12.07 -10.06
CA GLU A 173 2.92 -10.69 -10.55
C GLU A 173 2.55 -9.71 -9.42
N GLY A 174 1.68 -10.11 -8.50
CA GLY A 174 1.30 -9.31 -7.34
C GLY A 174 2.47 -9.02 -6.40
N VAL A 175 3.32 -10.02 -6.13
CA VAL A 175 4.53 -9.84 -5.30
C VAL A 175 5.52 -8.91 -5.99
N VAL A 176 5.79 -9.10 -7.28
CA VAL A 176 6.72 -8.26 -8.05
C VAL A 176 6.21 -6.81 -8.10
N ALA A 177 4.92 -6.62 -8.41
CA ALA A 177 4.30 -5.30 -8.45
C ALA A 177 4.31 -4.61 -7.06
N PHE A 178 4.15 -5.38 -5.98
CA PHE A 178 4.27 -4.85 -4.62
C PHE A 178 5.69 -4.33 -4.34
N VAL A 179 6.72 -5.10 -4.70
CA VAL A 179 8.13 -4.67 -4.54
C VAL A 179 8.40 -3.40 -5.34
N GLU A 180 8.01 -3.37 -6.61
CA GLU A 180 8.16 -2.18 -7.45
C GLU A 180 7.46 -0.95 -6.85
N ALA A 181 6.18 -1.11 -6.47
CA ALA A 181 5.40 -0.04 -5.87
C ALA A 181 6.00 0.44 -4.55
N PHE A 182 6.44 -0.49 -3.68
CA PHE A 182 7.08 -0.14 -2.41
C PHE A 182 8.37 0.67 -2.60
N VAL A 183 9.17 0.34 -3.61
CA VAL A 183 10.41 1.06 -3.94
C VAL A 183 10.11 2.44 -4.53
N LYS A 184 9.19 2.53 -5.50
CA LYS A 184 8.98 3.74 -6.31
C LYS A 184 7.94 4.71 -5.75
N SER A 185 6.99 4.23 -4.91
CA SER A 185 5.93 5.10 -4.40
C SER A 185 6.42 6.04 -3.29
N MET A 186 6.04 7.30 -3.42
CA MET A 186 6.24 8.32 -2.40
C MET A 186 4.89 8.93 -2.01
N PRO A 187 4.68 9.26 -0.72
CA PRO A 187 3.48 9.99 -0.31
C PRO A 187 3.32 11.30 -1.08
N SER A 188 2.09 11.61 -1.50
CA SER A 188 1.78 12.84 -2.23
C SER A 188 1.67 14.08 -1.34
N GLY A 189 1.65 13.90 -0.01
CA GLY A 189 1.60 15.00 0.95
C GLY A 189 2.80 15.94 0.80
N LYS A 190 2.52 17.24 0.70
CA LYS A 190 3.54 18.31 0.53
C LYS A 190 4.39 18.21 -0.74
N GLN A 191 4.08 17.34 -1.72
CA GLN A 191 4.84 17.25 -2.97
C GLN A 191 4.87 18.56 -3.75
N ASN A 192 3.76 19.30 -3.79
CA ASN A 192 3.72 20.61 -4.48
C ASN A 192 4.62 21.66 -3.81
N THR A 193 4.86 21.55 -2.52
CA THR A 193 5.71 22.49 -1.76
C THR A 193 7.18 22.09 -1.83
N PHE A 194 7.51 20.81 -1.66
CA PHE A 194 8.88 20.34 -1.44
C PHE A 194 9.45 19.52 -2.61
N ALA A 195 8.61 19.12 -3.59
CA ALA A 195 9.01 18.30 -4.74
C ALA A 195 9.81 17.03 -4.33
N ASN A 196 9.42 16.37 -3.25
CA ASN A 196 10.11 15.25 -2.61
C ASN A 196 9.98 13.94 -3.41
N HIS A 197 10.48 13.91 -4.64
CA HIS A 197 10.45 12.75 -5.55
C HIS A 197 11.80 12.01 -5.52
N THR A 198 12.19 11.50 -4.37
CA THR A 198 13.44 10.74 -4.23
C THR A 198 13.18 9.23 -4.36
N LEU A 199 14.12 8.54 -5.01
CA LEU A 199 14.18 7.07 -4.97
C LEU A 199 15.05 6.62 -3.78
N PRO A 200 14.85 5.40 -3.26
CA PRO A 200 15.72 4.85 -2.24
C PRO A 200 17.17 4.79 -2.72
N GLU A 201 18.12 5.07 -1.83
CA GLU A 201 19.53 4.89 -2.12
C GLU A 201 19.90 3.41 -2.14
N ASP A 202 19.30 2.63 -1.25
CA ASP A 202 19.50 1.20 -1.13
C ASP A 202 18.17 0.48 -0.86
N VAL A 203 18.04 -0.71 -1.43
CA VAL A 203 16.90 -1.61 -1.25
C VAL A 203 17.43 -3.02 -1.01
N VAL A 204 16.98 -3.69 0.04
CA VAL A 204 17.29 -5.09 0.31
C VAL A 204 16.01 -5.90 0.25
N VAL A 205 15.98 -6.96 -0.55
CA VAL A 205 14.85 -7.89 -0.67
C VAL A 205 15.32 -9.28 -0.29
N THR A 206 14.62 -9.92 0.65
CA THR A 206 14.92 -11.29 1.07
C THR A 206 13.69 -12.19 0.87
N LEU A 207 13.88 -13.34 0.25
CA LEU A 207 12.91 -14.43 0.17
C LEU A 207 13.21 -15.43 1.28
N ARG A 208 12.21 -15.77 2.10
CA ARG A 208 12.36 -16.65 3.26
C ARG A 208 11.27 -17.71 3.31
N GLU A 209 11.60 -18.87 3.84
CA GLU A 209 10.61 -19.89 4.26
C GLU A 209 10.24 -19.76 5.73
N SER A 210 11.01 -18.97 6.47
CA SER A 210 10.77 -18.66 7.88
C SER A 210 9.98 -17.33 8.03
N GLN A 211 9.86 -16.86 9.26
CA GLN A 211 9.23 -15.58 9.57
C GLN A 211 9.95 -14.39 8.93
N PRO A 212 9.22 -13.30 8.61
CA PRO A 212 9.84 -12.06 8.19
C PRO A 212 10.67 -11.43 9.31
N ILE A 213 11.79 -10.81 8.97
CA ILE A 213 12.72 -10.23 9.93
C ILE A 213 12.94 -8.77 9.61
N SER A 214 12.61 -7.90 10.58
CA SER A 214 12.95 -6.47 10.53
C SER A 214 14.28 -6.23 11.23
N ALA A 215 15.16 -5.46 10.62
CA ALA A 215 16.39 -4.98 11.25
C ALA A 215 16.29 -3.50 11.69
N ALA A 216 15.08 -3.06 12.08
CA ALA A 216 14.82 -1.70 12.55
C ALA A 216 15.66 -1.32 13.77
N ASP A 217 15.97 -2.30 14.62
CA ASP A 217 16.82 -2.16 15.80
C ASP A 217 18.31 -1.82 15.48
N ALA A 218 18.73 -1.94 14.23
CA ALA A 218 20.02 -1.39 13.78
C ALA A 218 20.13 0.12 14.01
N PHE A 219 18.99 0.80 14.16
CA PHE A 219 18.88 2.25 14.29
C PHE A 219 18.38 2.72 15.67
N GLU A 220 18.42 1.85 16.69
CA GLU A 220 18.13 2.25 18.08
C GLU A 220 19.01 3.43 18.51
N ASP A 221 20.29 3.39 18.15
CA ASP A 221 21.17 4.54 18.21
C ASP A 221 21.16 5.28 16.85
N PRO A 222 20.81 6.57 16.80
CA PRO A 222 20.80 7.33 15.55
C PRO A 222 22.15 7.33 14.84
N VAL A 223 22.12 7.27 13.52
CA VAL A 223 23.33 7.44 12.69
C VAL A 223 23.81 8.87 12.80
N ARG A 224 25.08 9.05 13.17
CA ARG A 224 25.70 10.38 13.29
C ARG A 224 26.49 10.70 12.04
N ARG A 225 26.39 11.94 11.58
CA ARG A 225 27.18 12.43 10.44
C ARG A 225 28.67 12.26 10.71
N LYS A 226 29.37 11.68 9.75
CA LYS A 226 30.86 11.58 9.73
C LYS A 226 31.36 12.29 8.47
N ASP A 227 32.52 12.92 8.58
CA ASP A 227 33.12 13.61 7.44
C ASP A 227 33.40 12.64 6.29
N GLY A 228 32.92 12.99 5.11
CA GLY A 228 33.14 12.23 3.88
C GLY A 228 32.25 11.00 3.66
N ILE A 229 31.33 10.67 4.59
CA ILE A 229 30.42 9.53 4.46
C ILE A 229 28.97 9.98 4.68
N SER A 230 28.09 9.72 3.73
CA SER A 230 26.66 10.06 3.88
C SER A 230 25.99 9.26 5.00
N VAL A 231 24.91 9.81 5.57
CA VAL A 231 24.11 9.12 6.60
C VAL A 231 23.47 7.86 6.01
N SER A 232 22.97 7.93 4.80
CA SER A 232 22.39 6.79 4.08
C SER A 232 23.41 5.66 3.93
N ARG A 233 24.64 5.96 3.48
CA ARG A 233 25.70 4.95 3.35
C ARG A 233 26.05 4.27 4.67
N GLN A 234 26.17 5.03 5.74
CA GLN A 234 26.40 4.48 7.09
C GLN A 234 25.20 3.63 7.55
N GLY A 235 23.99 4.09 7.21
CA GLY A 235 22.75 3.37 7.54
C GLY A 235 22.68 1.99 6.88
N VAL A 236 23.03 1.90 5.61
CA VAL A 236 23.02 0.62 4.88
C VAL A 236 24.05 -0.36 5.39
N GLU A 237 25.28 0.10 5.69
CA GLU A 237 26.30 -0.77 6.30
C GLU A 237 25.82 -1.31 7.66
N ARG A 238 25.26 -0.46 8.53
CA ARG A 238 24.69 -0.90 9.82
C ARG A 238 23.51 -1.86 9.65
N LEU A 239 22.64 -1.63 8.66
CA LEU A 239 21.55 -2.52 8.33
C LEU A 239 22.08 -3.91 7.94
N GLY A 240 23.06 -3.95 7.04
CA GLY A 240 23.70 -5.18 6.60
C GLY A 240 24.43 -5.91 7.72
N GLU A 241 25.19 -5.19 8.58
CA GLU A 241 25.83 -5.76 9.77
C GLU A 241 24.80 -6.40 10.70
N ARG A 242 23.67 -5.69 10.97
CA ARG A 242 22.62 -6.22 11.86
C ARG A 242 21.94 -7.45 11.28
N GLN A 243 21.65 -7.46 9.97
CA GLN A 243 21.08 -8.63 9.31
C GLN A 243 22.04 -9.81 9.31
N ASN A 244 23.34 -9.56 9.18
CA ASN A 244 24.38 -10.57 9.29
C ASN A 244 24.41 -11.19 10.70
N ASP A 245 24.39 -10.35 11.74
CA ASP A 245 24.32 -10.81 13.12
C ASP A 245 23.11 -11.69 13.39
N ILE A 246 21.95 -11.31 12.85
CA ILE A 246 20.71 -12.11 12.99
C ILE A 246 20.89 -13.45 12.28
N ARG A 247 21.40 -13.45 11.05
CA ARG A 247 21.63 -14.64 10.26
C ARG A 247 22.57 -15.64 10.98
N GLU A 248 23.69 -15.15 11.49
CA GLU A 248 24.69 -15.99 12.14
C GLU A 248 24.24 -16.51 13.52
N ASN A 249 23.60 -15.67 14.32
CA ASN A 249 23.27 -16.04 15.70
C ASN A 249 21.94 -16.78 15.84
N TYR A 250 21.01 -16.58 14.92
CA TYR A 250 19.68 -17.24 14.95
C TYR A 250 19.51 -18.30 13.85
N GLY A 251 20.48 -18.44 12.94
CA GLY A 251 20.40 -19.41 11.84
C GLY A 251 19.35 -19.06 10.80
N GLU A 252 18.99 -17.78 10.67
CA GLU A 252 17.90 -17.30 9.82
C GLU A 252 18.38 -16.95 8.41
N GLU A 253 18.79 -17.99 7.67
CA GLU A 253 19.24 -17.84 6.28
C GLU A 253 18.05 -17.59 5.33
N PRO A 254 18.11 -16.56 4.46
CA PRO A 254 17.12 -16.41 3.39
C PRO A 254 17.34 -17.47 2.30
N VAL A 255 16.26 -17.90 1.65
CA VAL A 255 16.33 -18.75 0.44
C VAL A 255 17.09 -18.02 -0.66
N LYS A 256 16.81 -16.72 -0.80
CA LYS A 256 17.51 -15.84 -1.72
C LYS A 256 17.46 -14.40 -1.21
N ALA A 257 18.49 -13.62 -1.52
CA ALA A 257 18.59 -12.23 -1.11
C ALA A 257 19.23 -11.40 -2.22
N TRP A 258 18.67 -10.20 -2.45
CA TRP A 258 19.16 -9.24 -3.43
C TRP A 258 19.25 -7.87 -2.81
N TYR A 259 20.15 -7.05 -3.32
CA TYR A 259 20.14 -5.63 -3.00
C TYR A 259 20.40 -4.75 -4.22
N VAL A 260 19.78 -3.59 -4.22
CA VAL A 260 19.98 -2.50 -5.17
C VAL A 260 20.67 -1.36 -4.43
N ALA A 261 21.78 -0.84 -4.94
CA ALA A 261 22.50 0.26 -4.33
C ALA A 261 22.93 1.28 -5.38
N THR A 262 22.62 2.55 -5.16
CA THR A 262 23.01 3.66 -6.07
C THR A 262 24.40 4.19 -5.74
N GLY A 263 24.86 4.05 -4.50
CA GLY A 263 26.17 4.50 -3.98
C GLY A 263 27.32 3.49 -4.13
N GLY A 264 27.13 2.44 -4.94
CA GLY A 264 28.11 1.35 -5.13
C GLY A 264 27.93 0.21 -4.12
N ALA A 265 28.80 -0.80 -4.22
CA ALA A 265 28.72 -2.02 -3.41
C ALA A 265 28.73 -1.75 -1.90
N VAL A 266 27.91 -2.52 -1.16
CA VAL A 266 27.78 -2.46 0.30
C VAL A 266 28.51 -3.64 0.91
N SER A 267 29.57 -3.40 1.68
CA SER A 267 30.46 -4.47 2.15
C SER A 267 29.74 -5.49 3.03
N SER A 268 28.88 -5.03 3.93
CA SER A 268 28.13 -5.88 4.86
C SER A 268 27.04 -6.72 4.18
N LEU A 269 26.63 -6.38 2.95
CA LEU A 269 25.62 -7.13 2.17
C LEU A 269 26.27 -8.09 1.16
N ASN A 270 27.43 -7.76 0.60
CA ASN A 270 28.06 -8.55 -0.47
C ASN A 270 28.35 -10.02 -0.13
N GLU A 271 28.41 -10.37 1.13
CA GLU A 271 28.73 -11.73 1.56
C GLU A 271 27.54 -12.70 1.37
N TRP A 272 26.31 -12.18 1.37
CA TRP A 272 25.11 -13.01 1.37
C TRP A 272 23.96 -12.49 0.50
N CYS A 273 24.07 -11.27 -0.06
CA CYS A 273 23.12 -10.68 -0.97
C CYS A 273 23.72 -10.49 -2.36
N GLU A 274 22.98 -10.77 -3.39
CA GLU A 274 23.34 -10.49 -4.77
C GLU A 274 23.09 -9.01 -5.11
N GLN A 275 24.11 -8.28 -5.55
CA GLN A 275 23.93 -6.91 -6.03
C GLN A 275 23.38 -6.93 -7.45
N VAL A 276 22.23 -6.29 -7.65
CA VAL A 276 21.51 -6.26 -8.93
C VAL A 276 20.91 -4.89 -9.20
N SER A 277 20.45 -4.64 -10.41
CA SER A 277 19.54 -3.53 -10.71
C SER A 277 18.10 -3.87 -10.27
N LEU A 278 17.24 -2.86 -10.09
CA LEU A 278 15.83 -3.13 -9.74
C LEU A 278 15.12 -4.00 -10.80
N PRO A 279 15.26 -3.76 -12.11
CA PRO A 279 14.68 -4.67 -13.11
C PRO A 279 15.20 -6.12 -13.05
N ASP A 280 16.49 -6.31 -12.76
CA ASP A 280 17.07 -7.65 -12.63
C ASP A 280 16.57 -8.33 -11.33
N LEU A 281 16.37 -7.58 -10.25
CA LEU A 281 15.77 -8.07 -9.02
C LEU A 281 14.34 -8.56 -9.28
N GLU A 282 13.52 -7.74 -9.93
CA GLU A 282 12.12 -8.06 -10.28
C GLU A 282 12.05 -9.33 -11.13
N GLN A 283 12.92 -9.45 -12.14
CA GLN A 283 13.01 -10.63 -12.99
C GLN A 283 13.46 -11.87 -12.21
N SER A 284 14.51 -11.77 -11.41
CA SER A 284 15.05 -12.88 -10.61
C SER A 284 14.05 -13.36 -9.54
N LEU A 285 13.31 -12.43 -8.91
CA LEU A 285 12.24 -12.75 -7.97
C LEU A 285 11.12 -13.52 -8.67
N LYS A 286 10.67 -13.05 -9.83
CA LYS A 286 9.67 -13.71 -10.66
C LYS A 286 10.07 -15.14 -11.06
N GLU A 287 11.31 -15.32 -11.54
CA GLU A 287 11.83 -16.62 -11.91
C GLU A 287 11.90 -17.57 -10.70
N THR A 288 12.36 -17.08 -9.55
CA THR A 288 12.48 -17.87 -8.33
C THR A 288 11.11 -18.35 -7.84
N LEU A 289 10.09 -17.47 -7.84
CA LEU A 289 8.73 -17.83 -7.42
C LEU A 289 8.07 -18.80 -8.40
N ASN A 290 8.21 -18.59 -9.71
CA ASN A 290 7.69 -19.51 -10.72
C ASN A 290 8.32 -20.91 -10.63
N ALA A 291 9.62 -20.98 -10.32
CA ALA A 291 10.29 -22.27 -10.12
C ALA A 291 9.73 -23.01 -8.89
N ALA A 292 9.45 -22.29 -7.80
CA ALA A 292 8.87 -22.88 -6.58
C ALA A 292 7.44 -23.42 -6.80
N TYR A 293 6.64 -22.79 -7.68
CA TYR A 293 5.28 -23.26 -7.98
C TYR A 293 5.22 -24.36 -9.06
N SER A 294 6.33 -24.58 -9.78
CA SER A 294 6.44 -25.63 -10.81
C SER A 294 7.01 -26.94 -10.26
N ALA A 295 7.50 -26.96 -9.02
CA ALA A 295 8.10 -28.09 -8.33
C ALA A 295 7.07 -28.90 -7.55
#